data_b87d7b0ead5030dbe70707829d627f78
#
_entry.id   b87d7b0ead5030dbe70707829d627f78
#
_cell.length_a   1.000
_cell.length_b   1.000
_cell.length_c   1.000
_cell.angle_alpha   90.00
_cell.angle_beta   90.00
_cell.angle_gamma   90.00
#
_symmetry.space_group_name_H-M   'P 1'
#
loop_
_entity.id
_entity.type
_entity.pdbx_description
1 polymer ?
#
loop_
_entity_poly.entity_id
_entity_poly.type
_entity_poly.pdbx_seq_one_letter_code
_entity_poly.pdbx_strand_id
1 'polypeptide(L)'
;MNRLLIPIFSLAWLAALCVKAPADVPQLQYKKLATRAETEKAALEANAGGSPEIKALVADRLDLDFPKTEEDKYYHLLTFSLPPDVQLEPGALDWMPGGKLAVSTRVGDIWILANPTEQPPLHPQWSRYASGLHEVLGLAYREGWLYCTQRGEVTRMKDTDGDGRADLFETVNDDWNIGGDYHEYAFGSKFDREGNMWVVLCLTGSFTSESTFRGWCLRVTPEGKSIPTCSGIRSPGGIGMNAAGDMFYTDNQGPWNGACALKHLVPGDFMGNPEGNRWYNLATNLGPRPLSPKSGSRMMTEAKKIPQLRPPAVYFPYPKMGQSASGFFCDLSDGLFGPFQKQLFVGDQTHSTVMRVYLEKIQGRYQGACFPFREGFASGSLSLLQGTDGSAFVGGTDRGWGARGGKPFALQRLYWRGVTPFEIQEMRAKPDGFELTFTEPVDPSTAGEAGSYKMETYTYIYQSSYGSPEVDKTTPVIQGATVAPDHRGVRLRIDGLQEGHVHELHLPGLRSEKGAPLLHPAAYYTLNYLAP
;
A
#
# COMPACT_ATOMS: atom_id res chain seq x y z
N MET A 1 45.04 -51.24 -10.15
CA MET A 1 43.86 -51.55 -10.95
C MET A 1 42.71 -51.80 -10.01
N ASN A 2 41.89 -50.82 -9.74
CA ASN A 2 40.56 -50.96 -9.18
C ASN A 2 39.74 -49.75 -9.64
N ARG A 3 38.82 -50.01 -10.56
CA ARG A 3 37.84 -49.05 -11.04
C ARG A 3 36.73 -48.93 -9.98
N LEU A 4 36.56 -47.78 -9.37
CA LEU A 4 35.36 -47.43 -8.60
C LEU A 4 34.21 -47.13 -9.58
N LEU A 5 33.20 -47.97 -9.57
CA LEU A 5 31.89 -47.77 -10.17
C LEU A 5 31.12 -46.75 -9.32
N ILE A 6 30.79 -45.62 -9.90
CA ILE A 6 29.82 -44.68 -9.38
C ILE A 6 28.43 -45.16 -9.79
N PRO A 7 27.50 -45.41 -8.88
CA PRO A 7 26.14 -45.78 -9.28
C PRO A 7 25.39 -44.56 -9.78
N ILE A 8 24.87 -44.67 -11.00
CA ILE A 8 23.88 -43.82 -11.61
C ILE A 8 22.57 -44.05 -10.85
N PHE A 9 22.25 -43.19 -9.85
CA PHE A 9 20.92 -43.16 -9.25
C PHE A 9 20.08 -42.06 -9.91
N SER A 10 19.25 -42.56 -10.78
CA SER A 10 17.87 -42.19 -11.11
C SER A 10 17.51 -40.72 -11.24
N LEU A 11 17.43 -40.29 -12.49
CA LEU A 11 16.59 -39.20 -13.03
C LEU A 11 15.07 -39.52 -13.00
N ALA A 12 14.60 -40.36 -12.08
CA ALA A 12 13.21 -40.86 -12.10
C ALA A 12 12.28 -40.28 -11.07
N TRP A 13 12.70 -39.25 -10.30
CA TRP A 13 11.86 -38.65 -9.23
C TRP A 13 11.49 -37.18 -9.42
N LEU A 14 11.72 -36.59 -10.58
CA LEU A 14 11.26 -35.22 -10.92
C LEU A 14 9.99 -35.15 -11.78
N ALA A 15 9.35 -36.30 -12.03
CA ALA A 15 8.13 -36.35 -12.87
C ALA A 15 6.82 -36.55 -12.09
N ALA A 16 6.79 -36.45 -10.76
CA ALA A 16 5.60 -36.77 -9.98
C ALA A 16 5.08 -35.64 -9.09
N LEU A 17 5.48 -34.39 -9.32
CA LEU A 17 4.89 -33.21 -8.65
C LEU A 17 4.30 -32.21 -9.67
N CYS A 18 3.70 -32.71 -10.75
CA CYS A 18 2.62 -32.00 -11.41
C CYS A 18 1.40 -32.11 -10.50
N VAL A 19 1.31 -31.22 -9.52
CA VAL A 19 0.04 -30.95 -8.84
C VAL A 19 -0.89 -30.43 -9.93
N LYS A 20 -1.85 -31.27 -10.36
CA LYS A 20 -2.97 -30.83 -11.16
C LYS A 20 -3.57 -29.63 -10.43
N ALA A 21 -3.56 -28.48 -11.07
CA ALA A 21 -4.36 -27.35 -10.64
C ALA A 21 -5.81 -27.84 -10.43
N PRO A 22 -6.50 -27.43 -9.37
CA PRO A 22 -7.89 -27.81 -9.18
C PRO A 22 -8.70 -27.38 -10.39
N ALA A 23 -9.48 -28.33 -10.93
CA ALA A 23 -10.19 -28.22 -12.21
C ALA A 23 -11.41 -27.27 -12.19
N ASP A 24 -11.60 -26.45 -11.16
CA ASP A 24 -12.77 -25.60 -10.94
C ASP A 24 -12.45 -24.14 -10.57
N VAL A 25 -11.37 -23.59 -11.09
CA VAL A 25 -11.29 -22.13 -11.16
C VAL A 25 -12.11 -21.75 -12.40
N PRO A 26 -13.21 -20.98 -12.28
CA PRO A 26 -13.95 -20.50 -13.44
C PRO A 26 -12.94 -19.75 -14.32
N GLN A 27 -12.61 -20.29 -15.48
CA GLN A 27 -11.91 -19.53 -16.50
C GLN A 27 -12.83 -18.37 -16.84
N LEU A 28 -12.48 -17.17 -16.38
CA LEU A 28 -13.11 -15.94 -16.85
C LEU A 28 -13.00 -15.97 -18.37
N GLN A 29 -14.11 -16.25 -19.04
CA GLN A 29 -14.19 -16.16 -20.49
C GLN A 29 -14.15 -14.67 -20.82
N TYR A 30 -12.95 -14.14 -21.00
CA TYR A 30 -12.78 -12.80 -21.55
C TYR A 30 -13.42 -12.79 -22.93
N LYS A 31 -14.51 -12.04 -23.08
CA LYS A 31 -15.02 -11.73 -24.39
C LYS A 31 -13.86 -11.09 -25.16
N LYS A 32 -13.55 -11.59 -26.34
CA LYS A 32 -12.55 -11.00 -27.22
C LYS A 32 -12.93 -9.54 -27.41
N LEU A 33 -12.17 -8.64 -26.79
CA LEU A 33 -12.43 -7.21 -26.88
C LEU A 33 -12.02 -6.74 -28.26
N ALA A 34 -12.74 -5.75 -28.79
CA ALA A 34 -12.33 -5.04 -29.98
C ALA A 34 -10.89 -4.54 -29.79
N THR A 35 -10.05 -4.67 -30.80
CA THR A 35 -8.72 -4.09 -30.77
C THR A 35 -8.83 -2.58 -30.58
N ARG A 36 -7.77 -1.93 -30.08
CA ARG A 36 -7.71 -0.47 -29.97
C ARG A 36 -8.13 0.22 -31.26
N ALA A 37 -7.65 -0.28 -32.42
CA ALA A 37 -7.98 0.26 -33.73
C ALA A 37 -9.50 0.15 -34.05
N GLU A 38 -10.13 -0.97 -33.68
CA GLU A 38 -11.58 -1.16 -33.85
C GLU A 38 -12.38 -0.25 -32.92
N THR A 39 -11.88 -0.03 -31.69
CA THR A 39 -12.50 0.85 -30.70
C THR A 39 -12.34 2.32 -31.10
N GLU A 40 -11.15 2.71 -31.56
CA GLU A 40 -10.89 4.06 -32.06
C GLU A 40 -11.69 4.35 -33.34
N LYS A 41 -11.81 3.37 -34.26
CA LYS A 41 -12.63 3.49 -35.47
C LYS A 41 -14.11 3.63 -35.12
N ALA A 42 -14.64 2.82 -34.20
CA ALA A 42 -16.01 2.92 -33.73
C ALA A 42 -16.28 4.26 -33.01
N ALA A 43 -15.27 4.76 -32.26
CA ALA A 43 -15.34 6.07 -31.60
C ALA A 43 -15.34 7.22 -32.59
N LEU A 44 -14.52 7.14 -33.65
CA LEU A 44 -14.50 8.14 -34.73
C LEU A 44 -15.81 8.15 -35.54
N GLU A 45 -16.34 6.96 -35.87
CA GLU A 45 -17.61 6.83 -36.57
C GLU A 45 -18.79 7.31 -35.70
N ALA A 46 -18.76 7.06 -34.39
CA ALA A 46 -19.77 7.53 -33.45
C ALA A 46 -19.66 9.04 -33.15
N ASN A 47 -18.44 9.61 -33.12
CA ASN A 47 -18.20 11.05 -32.91
C ASN A 47 -18.47 11.91 -34.14
N ALA A 48 -18.72 11.34 -35.30
CA ALA A 48 -19.19 12.10 -36.45
C ALA A 48 -20.50 12.88 -36.18
N GLY A 49 -21.20 12.55 -35.05
CA GLY A 49 -22.39 13.23 -34.55
C GLY A 49 -22.28 13.92 -33.18
N GLY A 50 -21.15 13.81 -32.47
CA GLY A 50 -20.81 14.70 -31.32
C GLY A 50 -21.60 14.59 -30.01
N SER A 51 -22.36 13.51 -29.73
CA SER A 51 -23.17 13.45 -28.50
C SER A 51 -22.36 13.10 -27.25
N PRO A 52 -22.68 13.71 -26.07
CA PRO A 52 -22.03 13.39 -24.80
C PRO A 52 -22.17 11.93 -24.38
N GLU A 53 -23.30 11.27 -24.71
CA GLU A 53 -23.56 9.89 -24.40
C GLU A 53 -22.62 8.93 -25.13
N ILE A 54 -22.24 9.26 -26.36
CA ILE A 54 -21.30 8.46 -27.15
C ILE A 54 -19.87 8.59 -26.59
N LYS A 55 -19.48 9.77 -26.11
CA LYS A 55 -18.21 9.97 -25.41
C LYS A 55 -18.13 9.14 -24.13
N ALA A 56 -19.22 9.10 -23.36
CA ALA A 56 -19.33 8.27 -22.15
C ALA A 56 -19.28 6.77 -22.50
N LEU A 57 -19.93 6.33 -23.57
CA LEU A 57 -19.91 4.94 -24.02
C LEU A 57 -18.52 4.49 -24.50
N VAL A 58 -17.76 5.39 -25.12
CA VAL A 58 -16.37 5.12 -25.54
C VAL A 58 -15.43 5.07 -24.34
N ALA A 59 -15.60 5.95 -23.37
CA ALA A 59 -14.88 5.91 -22.12
C ALA A 59 -15.13 4.58 -21.37
N ASP A 60 -16.39 4.18 -21.25
CA ASP A 60 -16.76 2.89 -20.65
C ASP A 60 -16.16 1.69 -21.39
N ARG A 61 -15.93 1.76 -22.67
CA ARG A 61 -15.32 0.67 -23.47
C ARG A 61 -13.81 0.57 -23.34
N LEU A 62 -13.12 1.64 -22.98
CA LEU A 62 -11.68 1.60 -22.69
C LEU A 62 -11.36 0.85 -21.38
N ASP A 63 -12.35 0.69 -20.51
CA ASP A 63 -12.25 0.02 -19.22
C ASP A 63 -12.77 -1.43 -19.19
N LEU A 64 -13.17 -1.99 -20.31
CA LEU A 64 -13.83 -3.30 -20.38
C LEU A 64 -12.91 -4.52 -20.07
N ASP A 65 -11.66 -4.29 -19.73
CA ASP A 65 -10.70 -5.39 -19.48
C ASP A 65 -10.88 -6.09 -18.11
N PHE A 66 -11.72 -5.53 -17.21
CA PHE A 66 -11.85 -6.04 -15.84
C PHE A 66 -13.30 -6.20 -15.40
N PRO A 67 -13.58 -7.20 -14.53
CA PRO A 67 -14.92 -7.33 -13.96
C PRO A 67 -15.27 -6.06 -13.18
N LYS A 68 -16.43 -5.47 -13.49
CA LYS A 68 -16.97 -4.33 -12.74
C LYS A 68 -17.34 -4.80 -11.34
N THR A 69 -16.84 -4.11 -10.33
CA THR A 69 -17.18 -4.31 -8.93
C THR A 69 -18.29 -3.33 -8.49
N GLU A 70 -18.85 -3.51 -7.30
CA GLU A 70 -19.85 -2.57 -6.76
C GLU A 70 -19.27 -1.17 -6.53
N GLU A 71 -17.95 -1.07 -6.28
CA GLU A 71 -17.25 0.19 -6.09
C GLU A 71 -17.19 1.05 -7.36
N ASP A 72 -17.32 0.46 -8.57
CA ASP A 72 -17.34 1.20 -9.85
C ASP A 72 -18.45 2.24 -9.93
N LYS A 73 -19.52 2.07 -9.14
CA LYS A 73 -20.59 3.07 -9.03
C LYS A 73 -20.10 4.38 -8.44
N TYR A 74 -19.04 4.33 -7.63
CA TYR A 74 -18.51 5.43 -6.82
C TYR A 74 -17.12 5.86 -7.27
N TYR A 75 -16.25 4.90 -7.56
CA TYR A 75 -14.86 5.10 -7.92
C TYR A 75 -14.52 4.34 -9.21
N HIS A 76 -14.31 5.09 -10.27
CA HIS A 76 -14.07 4.53 -11.60
C HIS A 76 -12.58 4.33 -11.87
N LEU A 77 -12.24 3.21 -12.51
CA LEU A 77 -10.88 2.87 -12.93
C LEU A 77 -10.71 3.11 -14.43
N LEU A 78 -9.68 3.89 -14.79
CA LEU A 78 -9.20 4.04 -16.16
C LEU A 78 -7.83 3.37 -16.29
N THR A 79 -7.64 2.56 -17.32
CA THR A 79 -6.35 1.92 -17.62
C THR A 79 -5.67 2.63 -18.78
N PHE A 80 -4.42 3.09 -18.57
CA PHE A 80 -3.64 3.72 -19.63
C PHE A 80 -3.10 2.68 -20.61
N SER A 81 -3.27 2.93 -21.92
CA SER A 81 -2.56 2.16 -22.94
C SER A 81 -1.08 2.57 -22.94
N LEU A 82 -0.22 1.55 -23.12
CA LEU A 82 1.23 1.72 -23.13
C LEU A 82 1.75 1.73 -24.57
N PRO A 83 2.92 2.35 -24.82
CA PRO A 83 3.61 2.18 -26.09
C PRO A 83 3.90 0.70 -26.38
N PRO A 84 3.99 0.26 -27.64
CA PRO A 84 4.40 -1.08 -27.99
C PRO A 84 5.76 -1.44 -27.35
N ASP A 85 5.89 -2.69 -26.91
CA ASP A 85 7.13 -3.27 -26.34
C ASP A 85 7.65 -2.61 -25.05
N VAL A 86 6.83 -1.78 -24.37
CA VAL A 86 7.17 -1.21 -23.07
C VAL A 86 6.75 -2.14 -21.95
N GLN A 87 7.73 -2.61 -21.17
CA GLN A 87 7.53 -3.28 -19.91
C GLN A 87 7.50 -2.23 -18.79
N LEU A 88 6.30 -1.73 -18.47
CA LEU A 88 6.21 -0.58 -17.56
C LEU A 88 6.58 -0.97 -16.12
N GLU A 89 6.02 -2.03 -15.56
CA GLU A 89 6.23 -2.50 -14.18
C GLU A 89 6.43 -1.33 -13.19
N PRO A 90 5.40 -0.48 -12.95
CA PRO A 90 5.58 0.76 -12.20
C PRO A 90 6.14 0.52 -10.79
N GLY A 91 7.28 1.14 -10.48
CA GLY A 91 7.94 1.09 -9.18
C GLY A 91 7.60 2.27 -8.28
N ALA A 92 7.56 3.48 -8.85
CA ALA A 92 7.20 4.71 -8.17
C ALA A 92 6.59 5.72 -9.15
N LEU A 93 5.85 6.67 -8.59
CA LEU A 93 5.17 7.74 -9.31
C LEU A 93 5.50 9.09 -8.66
N ASP A 94 5.69 10.13 -9.46
CA ASP A 94 5.71 11.51 -8.97
C ASP A 94 5.35 12.53 -10.05
N TRP A 95 4.97 13.72 -9.62
CA TRP A 95 4.60 14.81 -10.52
C TRP A 95 5.81 15.56 -11.04
N MET A 96 5.81 15.85 -12.33
CA MET A 96 6.78 16.70 -13.00
C MET A 96 6.14 18.06 -13.34
N PRO A 97 6.95 19.11 -13.60
CA PRO A 97 6.45 20.39 -14.07
C PRO A 97 5.52 20.27 -15.28
N GLY A 98 4.50 21.14 -15.34
CA GLY A 98 3.51 21.14 -16.41
C GLY A 98 2.44 20.05 -16.26
N GLY A 99 2.28 19.46 -15.07
CA GLY A 99 1.24 18.45 -14.83
C GLY A 99 1.55 17.07 -15.47
N LYS A 100 2.80 16.82 -15.79
CA LYS A 100 3.26 15.53 -16.33
C LYS A 100 3.47 14.53 -15.20
N LEU A 101 3.24 13.24 -15.44
CA LEU A 101 3.47 12.16 -14.49
C LEU A 101 4.74 11.38 -14.84
N ALA A 102 5.71 11.37 -13.93
CA ALA A 102 6.86 10.48 -14.01
C ALA A 102 6.47 9.10 -13.43
N VAL A 103 6.83 8.05 -14.17
CA VAL A 103 6.61 6.66 -13.82
C VAL A 103 7.93 5.92 -13.92
N SER A 104 8.51 5.53 -12.79
CA SER A 104 9.68 4.66 -12.80
C SER A 104 9.26 3.21 -13.03
N THR A 105 10.16 2.43 -13.58
CA THR A 105 9.95 1.01 -13.83
C THR A 105 10.91 0.15 -13.00
N ARG A 106 10.47 -1.06 -12.66
CA ARG A 106 11.33 -2.04 -11.99
C ARG A 106 12.40 -2.62 -12.93
N VAL A 107 12.30 -2.35 -14.23
CA VAL A 107 13.32 -2.73 -15.22
C VAL A 107 14.37 -1.64 -15.45
N GLY A 108 14.25 -0.48 -14.80
CA GLY A 108 15.29 0.56 -14.79
C GLY A 108 15.08 1.73 -15.76
N ASP A 109 13.87 1.92 -16.27
CA ASP A 109 13.49 3.09 -17.05
C ASP A 109 12.68 4.07 -16.21
N ILE A 110 12.66 5.35 -16.61
CA ILE A 110 11.69 6.35 -16.18
C ILE A 110 10.97 6.86 -17.42
N TRP A 111 9.64 6.77 -17.38
CA TRP A 111 8.76 7.26 -18.42
C TRP A 111 7.98 8.48 -17.96
N ILE A 112 7.72 9.40 -18.86
CA ILE A 112 6.87 10.58 -18.64
C ILE A 112 5.57 10.41 -19.44
N LEU A 113 4.45 10.50 -18.72
CA LEU A 113 3.12 10.65 -19.31
C LEU A 113 2.75 12.13 -19.30
N ALA A 114 2.59 12.73 -20.50
CA ALA A 114 2.42 14.17 -20.61
C ALA A 114 1.00 14.65 -20.25
N ASN A 115 -0.01 13.79 -20.42
CA ASN A 115 -1.43 14.13 -20.26
C ASN A 115 -2.18 13.16 -19.30
N PRO A 116 -1.71 12.97 -18.06
CA PRO A 116 -2.25 11.94 -17.17
C PRO A 116 -3.67 12.21 -16.69
N THR A 117 -4.11 13.47 -16.69
CA THR A 117 -5.43 13.91 -16.24
C THR A 117 -6.42 14.18 -17.38
N GLU A 118 -6.06 13.78 -18.61
CA GLU A 118 -6.95 13.90 -19.75
C GLU A 118 -8.29 13.19 -19.48
N GLN A 119 -9.37 13.83 -19.94
CA GLN A 119 -10.69 13.21 -19.87
C GLN A 119 -10.82 12.13 -20.97
N PRO A 120 -11.55 11.04 -20.70
CA PRO A 120 -11.80 10.03 -21.73
C PRO A 120 -12.45 10.61 -23.00
N PRO A 121 -12.10 10.08 -24.19
CA PRO A 121 -11.15 9.00 -24.46
C PRO A 121 -9.71 9.40 -24.24
N LEU A 122 -8.93 8.52 -23.56
CA LEU A 122 -7.52 8.79 -23.26
C LEU A 122 -6.64 8.56 -24.49
N HIS A 123 -5.75 9.52 -24.76
CA HIS A 123 -4.70 9.42 -25.78
C HIS A 123 -3.32 9.59 -25.11
N PRO A 124 -2.83 8.58 -24.35
CA PRO A 124 -1.62 8.73 -23.55
C PRO A 124 -0.41 9.08 -24.38
N GLN A 125 0.28 10.16 -24.01
CA GLN A 125 1.50 10.63 -24.66
C GLN A 125 2.70 10.28 -23.78
N TRP A 126 3.44 9.27 -24.19
CA TRP A 126 4.58 8.73 -23.46
C TRP A 126 5.91 9.13 -24.07
N SER A 127 6.87 9.51 -23.23
CA SER A 127 8.27 9.66 -23.61
C SER A 127 9.17 9.01 -22.55
N ARG A 128 10.30 8.43 -22.98
CA ARG A 128 11.28 7.87 -22.03
C ARG A 128 12.23 8.96 -21.60
N TYR A 129 12.30 9.22 -20.29
CA TYR A 129 13.11 10.28 -19.68
C TYR A 129 14.51 9.78 -19.30
N ALA A 130 14.61 8.56 -18.74
CA ALA A 130 15.87 7.96 -18.33
C ALA A 130 15.84 6.44 -18.52
N SER A 131 17.01 5.80 -18.56
CA SER A 131 17.17 4.34 -18.64
C SER A 131 18.49 3.90 -17.99
N GLY A 132 18.64 2.58 -17.76
CA GLY A 132 19.85 2.00 -17.19
C GLY A 132 19.96 2.11 -15.66
N LEU A 133 18.85 2.41 -14.99
CA LEU A 133 18.75 2.49 -13.54
C LEU A 133 18.51 1.09 -12.91
N HIS A 134 18.75 0.96 -11.61
CA HIS A 134 18.64 -0.32 -10.92
C HIS A 134 17.37 -0.38 -10.04
N GLU A 135 16.23 -0.85 -10.62
CA GLU A 135 14.97 -1.12 -9.92
C GLU A 135 14.48 0.04 -9.04
N VAL A 136 14.01 1.09 -9.68
CA VAL A 136 13.62 2.35 -9.02
C VAL A 136 12.29 2.20 -8.28
N LEU A 137 12.32 2.27 -6.93
CA LEU A 137 11.16 2.16 -6.04
C LEU A 137 10.90 3.44 -5.23
N GLY A 138 11.40 4.55 -5.69
CA GLY A 138 11.11 5.88 -5.16
C GLY A 138 11.38 6.95 -6.19
N LEU A 139 10.45 7.91 -6.32
CA LEU A 139 10.60 9.12 -7.14
C LEU A 139 10.21 10.34 -6.33
N ALA A 140 10.90 11.45 -6.56
CA ALA A 140 10.49 12.79 -6.11
C ALA A 140 11.08 13.87 -7.02
N TYR A 141 10.23 14.77 -7.51
CA TYR A 141 10.71 15.97 -8.21
C TYR A 141 10.84 17.14 -7.24
N ARG A 142 12.03 17.73 -7.21
CA ARG A 142 12.29 18.90 -6.35
C ARG A 142 13.36 19.81 -6.96
N GLU A 143 13.09 21.09 -6.98
CA GLU A 143 14.08 22.14 -7.34
C GLU A 143 14.79 21.90 -8.69
N GLY A 144 14.04 21.42 -9.69
CA GLY A 144 14.56 21.18 -11.04
C GLY A 144 15.23 19.82 -11.23
N TRP A 145 15.27 18.97 -10.20
CA TRP A 145 15.82 17.63 -10.26
C TRP A 145 14.76 16.56 -10.04
N LEU A 146 14.86 15.46 -10.76
CA LEU A 146 14.14 14.22 -10.45
C LEU A 146 15.06 13.31 -9.66
N TYR A 147 14.68 13.05 -8.41
CA TYR A 147 15.37 12.11 -7.52
C TYR A 147 14.77 10.72 -7.67
N CYS A 148 15.61 9.69 -7.67
CA CYS A 148 15.16 8.31 -7.63
C CYS A 148 15.91 7.50 -6.58
N THR A 149 15.18 6.62 -5.88
CA THR A 149 15.76 5.63 -4.98
C THR A 149 15.89 4.33 -5.73
N GLN A 150 17.12 3.89 -5.92
CA GLN A 150 17.52 2.62 -6.52
C GLN A 150 17.91 1.62 -5.41
N ARG A 151 18.16 0.35 -5.77
CA ARG A 151 18.58 -0.67 -4.79
C ARG A 151 19.81 -0.27 -3.96
N GLY A 152 20.81 0.35 -4.59
CA GLY A 152 22.11 0.65 -3.98
C GLY A 152 22.35 2.11 -3.69
N GLU A 153 21.50 3.02 -4.18
CA GLU A 153 21.78 4.47 -4.07
C GLU A 153 20.52 5.34 -4.23
N VAL A 154 20.65 6.59 -3.86
CA VAL A 154 19.82 7.70 -4.34
C VAL A 154 20.56 8.42 -5.44
N THR A 155 19.96 8.48 -6.61
CA THR A 155 20.43 9.26 -7.76
C THR A 155 19.50 10.43 -7.99
N ARG A 156 20.01 11.57 -8.42
CA ARG A 156 19.20 12.65 -9.00
C ARG A 156 19.59 12.89 -10.44
N MET A 157 18.65 13.31 -11.24
CA MET A 157 18.85 13.52 -12.66
C MET A 157 18.13 14.75 -13.18
N LYS A 158 18.62 15.28 -14.29
CA LYS A 158 18.10 16.48 -14.91
C LYS A 158 18.27 16.42 -16.43
N ASP A 159 17.31 16.99 -17.15
CA ASP A 159 17.40 17.37 -18.55
C ASP A 159 17.98 18.79 -18.61
N THR A 160 19.20 18.97 -19.15
CA THR A 160 19.89 20.26 -19.19
C THR A 160 19.79 20.95 -20.55
N ASP A 161 19.48 20.20 -21.62
CA ASP A 161 19.37 20.74 -22.98
C ASP A 161 17.91 20.89 -23.48
N GLY A 162 16.93 20.37 -22.71
CA GLY A 162 15.50 20.56 -22.94
C GLY A 162 14.91 19.60 -23.99
N ASP A 163 15.59 18.49 -24.30
CA ASP A 163 15.12 17.51 -25.27
C ASP A 163 14.06 16.55 -24.70
N GLY A 164 13.81 16.61 -23.39
CA GLY A 164 12.86 15.76 -22.67
C GLY A 164 13.48 14.48 -22.10
N ARG A 165 14.80 14.35 -22.10
CA ARG A 165 15.57 13.24 -21.54
C ARG A 165 16.60 13.75 -20.54
N ALA A 166 16.85 12.96 -19.51
CA ALA A 166 17.92 13.26 -18.56
C ALA A 166 19.28 13.01 -19.20
N ASP A 167 20.16 14.02 -19.16
CA ASP A 167 21.53 13.99 -19.65
C ASP A 167 22.54 14.23 -18.53
N LEU A 168 22.10 14.67 -17.35
CA LEU A 168 22.93 14.84 -16.15
C LEU A 168 22.42 13.94 -15.03
N PHE A 169 23.32 13.08 -14.51
CA PHE A 169 23.06 12.17 -13.41
C PHE A 169 24.08 12.37 -12.30
N GLU A 170 23.61 12.44 -11.07
CA GLU A 170 24.47 12.59 -9.89
C GLU A 170 24.03 11.59 -8.80
N THR A 171 24.98 10.83 -8.25
CA THR A 171 24.77 10.05 -7.03
C THR A 171 24.66 11.02 -5.85
N VAL A 172 23.54 10.98 -5.15
CA VAL A 172 23.30 11.78 -3.95
C VAL A 172 23.83 11.07 -2.70
N ASN A 173 23.57 9.76 -2.62
CA ASN A 173 24.02 8.93 -1.50
C ASN A 173 24.03 7.44 -1.88
N ASP A 174 25.09 6.73 -1.50
CA ASP A 174 25.30 5.29 -1.69
C ASP A 174 25.81 4.59 -0.41
N ASP A 175 25.53 5.14 0.77
CA ASP A 175 26.06 4.68 2.07
C ASP A 175 25.55 3.29 2.52
N TRP A 176 24.60 2.68 1.81
CA TRP A 176 24.17 1.31 2.08
C TRP A 176 24.61 0.36 0.98
N ASN A 177 24.86 -0.90 1.35
CA ASN A 177 25.33 -1.90 0.42
C ASN A 177 24.19 -2.80 -0.11
N ILE A 178 24.50 -3.49 -1.22
CA ILE A 178 23.72 -4.60 -1.76
C ILE A 178 24.61 -5.84 -1.87
N GLY A 179 24.03 -7.01 -1.53
CA GLY A 179 24.70 -8.31 -1.67
C GLY A 179 24.37 -9.01 -2.99
N GLY A 180 23.46 -8.43 -3.78
CA GLY A 180 22.95 -9.05 -5.01
C GLY A 180 21.74 -9.96 -4.79
N ASP A 181 21.18 -10.00 -3.58
CA ASP A 181 19.95 -10.73 -3.30
C ASP A 181 18.73 -10.00 -3.86
N TYR A 182 17.77 -10.77 -4.40
CA TYR A 182 16.59 -10.18 -5.02
C TYR A 182 15.72 -9.36 -4.06
N HIS A 183 15.76 -9.67 -2.77
CA HIS A 183 14.90 -9.04 -1.75
C HIS A 183 15.48 -7.74 -1.17
N GLU A 184 16.66 -7.33 -1.56
CA GLU A 184 17.30 -6.09 -1.08
C GLU A 184 16.71 -4.83 -1.73
N TYR A 185 15.39 -4.64 -1.58
CA TYR A 185 14.70 -3.44 -2.08
C TYR A 185 15.02 -2.21 -1.24
N ALA A 186 14.91 -1.04 -1.86
CA ALA A 186 14.99 0.26 -1.21
C ALA A 186 13.81 1.12 -1.68
N PHE A 187 12.93 1.49 -0.76
CA PHE A 187 11.81 2.39 -1.02
C PHE A 187 12.12 3.77 -0.46
N GLY A 188 11.81 4.83 -1.20
CA GLY A 188 12.23 6.14 -0.72
C GLY A 188 11.69 7.31 -1.53
N SER A 189 12.56 8.34 -1.60
CA SER A 189 12.31 9.61 -2.28
C SER A 189 11.12 10.38 -1.71
N LYS A 190 10.98 10.40 -0.37
CA LYS A 190 10.02 11.26 0.33
C LYS A 190 10.78 12.28 1.18
N PHE A 191 10.59 13.56 0.87
CA PHE A 191 11.25 14.66 1.59
C PHE A 191 10.45 15.07 2.82
N ASP A 192 11.14 15.23 3.96
CA ASP A 192 10.57 15.89 5.13
C ASP A 192 10.62 17.44 5.00
N ARG A 193 10.13 18.13 6.03
CA ARG A 193 10.07 19.60 6.05
C ARG A 193 11.47 20.24 6.13
N GLU A 194 12.45 19.51 6.67
CA GLU A 194 13.85 19.93 6.76
C GLU A 194 14.60 19.68 5.44
N GLY A 195 13.98 19.02 4.47
CA GLY A 195 14.56 18.70 3.17
C GLY A 195 15.37 17.42 3.13
N ASN A 196 15.36 16.61 4.21
CA ASN A 196 15.96 15.30 4.17
C ASN A 196 15.07 14.31 3.40
N MET A 197 15.70 13.46 2.61
CA MET A 197 15.02 12.38 1.91
C MET A 197 15.01 11.11 2.76
N TRP A 198 13.83 10.53 2.96
CA TRP A 198 13.66 9.29 3.72
C TRP A 198 13.73 8.08 2.80
N VAL A 199 14.48 7.06 3.23
CA VAL A 199 14.67 5.79 2.54
C VAL A 199 14.49 4.66 3.53
N VAL A 200 13.74 3.61 3.18
CA VAL A 200 13.56 2.39 3.97
C VAL A 200 14.14 1.20 3.22
N LEU A 201 15.02 0.47 3.89
CA LEU A 201 15.82 -0.61 3.32
C LEU A 201 15.31 -1.97 3.79
N CYS A 202 14.96 -2.82 2.83
CA CYS A 202 14.53 -4.19 3.10
C CYS A 202 15.72 -5.05 3.56
N LEU A 203 15.44 -6.08 4.36
CA LEU A 203 16.39 -7.16 4.65
C LEU A 203 16.73 -7.94 3.38
N THR A 204 17.77 -8.76 3.45
CA THR A 204 18.13 -9.72 2.39
C THR A 204 17.05 -10.82 2.25
N GLY A 205 17.08 -11.60 1.20
CA GLY A 205 16.14 -12.69 0.95
C GLY A 205 16.15 -13.79 2.01
N SER A 206 17.25 -13.96 2.71
CA SER A 206 17.35 -14.81 3.91
C SER A 206 16.75 -14.15 5.17
N PHE A 207 16.20 -12.95 5.04
CA PHE A 207 15.67 -12.11 6.12
C PHE A 207 16.70 -11.74 7.19
N THR A 208 17.94 -11.63 6.77
CA THR A 208 19.08 -11.17 7.57
C THR A 208 19.49 -9.75 7.15
N SER A 209 20.35 -9.13 7.94
CA SER A 209 20.93 -7.83 7.61
C SER A 209 22.42 -7.99 7.24
N GLU A 210 22.70 -8.73 6.15
CA GLU A 210 24.08 -9.02 5.74
C GLU A 210 24.77 -7.83 5.09
N SER A 211 24.06 -7.04 4.28
CA SER A 211 24.57 -5.81 3.70
C SER A 211 24.32 -4.62 4.63
N THR A 212 25.19 -3.61 4.59
CA THR A 212 25.16 -2.46 5.51
C THR A 212 23.81 -1.76 5.47
N PHE A 213 23.28 -1.44 6.65
CA PHE A 213 21.99 -0.79 6.88
C PHE A 213 20.76 -1.49 6.32
N ARG A 214 20.85 -2.74 5.87
CA ARG A 214 19.62 -3.51 5.56
C ARG A 214 18.81 -3.71 6.83
N GLY A 215 17.49 -3.47 6.72
CA GLY A 215 16.57 -3.43 7.85
C GLY A 215 16.54 -2.09 8.60
N TRP A 216 16.93 -0.99 7.94
CA TRP A 216 16.94 0.36 8.50
C TRP A 216 16.13 1.36 7.68
N CYS A 217 15.71 2.44 8.35
CA CYS A 217 15.33 3.69 7.73
C CYS A 217 16.51 4.69 7.86
N LEU A 218 16.86 5.29 6.75
CA LEU A 218 17.86 6.37 6.68
C LEU A 218 17.18 7.67 6.24
N ARG A 219 17.69 8.80 6.71
CA ARG A 219 17.45 10.11 6.11
C ARG A 219 18.70 10.55 5.39
N VAL A 220 18.56 11.02 4.17
CA VAL A 220 19.67 11.58 3.38
C VAL A 220 19.49 13.08 3.37
N THR A 221 20.51 13.83 3.88
CA THR A 221 20.47 15.30 3.92
C THR A 221 20.57 15.89 2.52
N PRO A 222 20.26 17.19 2.33
CA PRO A 222 20.47 17.86 1.03
C PRO A 222 21.90 17.78 0.52
N GLU A 223 22.89 17.66 1.43
CA GLU A 223 24.31 17.49 1.10
C GLU A 223 24.72 16.03 0.83
N GLY A 224 23.75 15.12 0.83
CA GLY A 224 23.97 13.70 0.52
C GLY A 224 24.44 12.84 1.71
N LYS A 225 24.43 13.35 2.95
CA LYS A 225 24.86 12.58 4.12
C LYS A 225 23.73 11.71 4.67
N SER A 226 24.00 10.43 4.93
CA SER A 226 23.08 9.53 5.62
C SER A 226 22.97 9.82 7.10
N ILE A 227 21.75 9.79 7.62
CA ILE A 227 21.42 9.84 9.03
C ILE A 227 20.65 8.56 9.38
N PRO A 228 21.24 7.56 10.04
CA PRO A 228 20.51 6.42 10.58
C PRO A 228 19.36 6.88 11.45
N THR A 229 18.14 6.40 11.17
CA THR A 229 16.93 6.99 11.75
C THR A 229 16.13 5.99 12.57
N CYS A 230 15.79 4.82 12.01
CA CYS A 230 15.08 3.75 12.70
C CYS A 230 15.67 2.41 12.32
N SER A 231 15.75 1.47 13.28
CA SER A 231 16.16 0.10 13.01
C SER A 231 14.96 -0.84 13.00
N GLY A 232 15.16 -2.09 12.58
CA GLY A 232 14.17 -3.16 12.75
C GLY A 232 13.08 -3.21 11.67
N ILE A 233 13.34 -2.65 10.51
CA ILE A 233 12.49 -2.80 9.31
C ILE A 233 12.67 -4.21 8.75
N ARG A 234 11.57 -4.85 8.35
CA ARG A 234 11.65 -6.20 7.77
C ARG A 234 11.57 -6.16 6.24
N SER A 235 10.41 -5.82 5.68
CA SER A 235 10.14 -5.84 4.23
C SER A 235 9.19 -4.71 3.88
N PRO A 236 9.70 -3.50 3.69
CA PRO A 236 8.88 -2.36 3.31
C PRO A 236 8.25 -2.59 1.92
N GLY A 237 7.04 -2.07 1.74
CA GLY A 237 6.35 -2.03 0.45
C GLY A 237 6.09 -0.61 -0.06
N GLY A 238 6.30 0.39 0.80
CA GLY A 238 6.16 1.80 0.47
C GLY A 238 6.41 2.71 1.66
N ILE A 239 6.64 4.00 1.39
CA ILE A 239 6.86 5.05 2.39
C ILE A 239 6.08 6.30 1.98
N GLY A 240 5.55 7.03 2.96
CA GLY A 240 4.78 8.25 2.73
C GLY A 240 4.42 8.97 4.03
N MET A 241 3.63 10.02 3.92
CA MET A 241 3.23 10.86 5.04
C MET A 241 1.72 10.86 5.25
N ASN A 242 1.31 11.08 6.49
CA ASN A 242 -0.08 11.42 6.80
C ASN A 242 -0.34 12.94 6.62
N ALA A 243 -1.56 13.39 6.86
CA ALA A 243 -1.95 14.78 6.72
C ALA A 243 -1.20 15.75 7.68
N ALA A 244 -0.61 15.24 8.76
CA ALA A 244 0.22 16.04 9.68
C ALA A 244 1.69 16.15 9.22
N GLY A 245 2.08 15.40 8.19
CA GLY A 245 3.47 15.29 7.71
C GLY A 245 4.31 14.30 8.51
N ASP A 246 3.70 13.48 9.37
CA ASP A 246 4.39 12.39 10.05
C ASP A 246 4.66 11.24 9.08
N MET A 247 5.86 10.66 9.13
CA MET A 247 6.34 9.65 8.18
C MET A 247 5.92 8.24 8.59
N PHE A 248 5.40 7.49 7.62
CA PHE A 248 4.99 6.09 7.78
C PHE A 248 5.58 5.22 6.68
N TYR A 249 5.60 3.92 6.94
CA TYR A 249 5.88 2.91 5.92
C TYR A 249 4.98 1.68 6.12
N THR A 250 4.75 0.95 5.05
CA THR A 250 4.11 -0.37 5.09
C THR A 250 5.19 -1.43 5.28
N ASP A 251 4.93 -2.43 6.14
CA ASP A 251 5.86 -3.54 6.40
C ASP A 251 5.14 -4.88 6.21
N ASN A 252 5.69 -5.74 5.37
CA ASN A 252 5.06 -7.00 5.00
C ASN A 252 5.25 -8.09 6.05
N GLN A 253 4.31 -9.06 6.08
CA GLN A 253 4.39 -10.24 6.94
C GLN A 253 5.72 -10.98 6.78
N GLY A 254 6.26 -11.49 7.87
CA GLY A 254 7.49 -12.28 7.89
C GLY A 254 8.07 -12.47 9.28
N PRO A 255 9.37 -12.82 9.40
CA PRO A 255 10.05 -12.89 10.69
C PRO A 255 9.86 -11.57 11.46
N TRP A 256 9.44 -11.69 12.73
CA TRP A 256 9.16 -10.58 13.63
C TRP A 256 8.05 -9.62 13.20
N ASN A 257 7.29 -9.99 12.18
CA ASN A 257 6.14 -9.23 11.68
C ASN A 257 4.99 -10.20 11.38
N GLY A 258 4.08 -10.38 12.33
CA GLY A 258 3.05 -11.42 12.30
C GLY A 258 2.04 -11.26 11.17
N ALA A 259 1.73 -10.03 10.75
CA ALA A 259 0.89 -9.66 9.61
C ALA A 259 1.45 -8.40 8.95
N CYS A 260 0.97 -8.06 7.74
CA CYS A 260 1.27 -6.77 7.14
C CYS A 260 0.79 -5.62 8.03
N ALA A 261 1.47 -4.49 7.99
CA ALA A 261 1.16 -3.38 8.88
C ALA A 261 1.59 -2.02 8.33
N LEU A 262 0.93 -0.97 8.80
CA LEU A 262 1.38 0.42 8.69
C LEU A 262 2.11 0.81 9.98
N LYS A 263 3.33 1.32 9.85
CA LYS A 263 4.18 1.67 10.99
C LYS A 263 4.65 3.12 10.92
N HIS A 264 4.62 3.82 12.06
CA HIS A 264 5.06 5.21 12.18
C HIS A 264 6.56 5.27 12.40
N LEU A 265 7.27 6.00 11.55
CA LEU A 265 8.72 6.20 11.65
C LEU A 265 9.04 7.41 12.53
N VAL A 266 9.63 7.16 13.68
CA VAL A 266 10.12 8.21 14.60
C VAL A 266 11.62 7.98 14.86
N PRO A 267 12.48 9.00 14.71
CA PRO A 267 13.90 8.84 14.94
C PRO A 267 14.23 8.20 16.30
N GLY A 268 15.07 7.17 16.29
CA GLY A 268 15.44 6.39 17.49
C GLY A 268 14.54 5.17 17.77
N ASP A 269 13.46 5.00 17.04
CA ASP A 269 12.57 3.85 17.23
C ASP A 269 13.12 2.56 16.59
N PHE A 270 12.70 1.44 17.17
CA PHE A 270 12.95 0.08 16.70
C PHE A 270 11.63 -0.51 16.15
N MET A 271 11.62 -0.84 14.86
CA MET A 271 10.42 -1.27 14.14
C MET A 271 10.07 -2.75 14.32
N GLY A 272 10.87 -3.50 15.10
CA GLY A 272 10.51 -4.84 15.57
C GLY A 272 11.39 -5.99 15.10
N ASN A 273 12.08 -5.92 13.96
CA ASN A 273 12.97 -6.99 13.53
C ASN A 273 14.41 -6.77 14.07
N PRO A 274 14.94 -7.64 14.95
CA PRO A 274 16.24 -7.42 15.60
C PRO A 274 17.45 -7.62 14.68
N GLU A 275 17.28 -8.19 13.48
CA GLU A 275 18.40 -8.45 12.56
C GLU A 275 19.12 -7.16 12.15
N GLY A 276 18.37 -6.08 11.90
CA GLY A 276 18.93 -4.77 11.59
C GLY A 276 19.78 -4.16 12.71
N ASN A 277 19.59 -4.58 13.96
CA ASN A 277 20.30 -4.01 15.10
C ASN A 277 21.82 -4.33 15.09
N ARG A 278 22.28 -5.23 14.23
CA ARG A 278 23.73 -5.48 14.04
C ARG A 278 24.49 -4.23 13.56
N TRP A 279 23.83 -3.28 12.90
CA TRP A 279 24.43 -2.05 12.38
C TRP A 279 24.38 -0.86 13.36
N TYR A 280 23.91 -1.11 14.60
CA TYR A 280 23.73 -0.04 15.58
C TYR A 280 25.03 0.70 15.96
N ASN A 281 26.18 0.01 15.84
CA ASN A 281 27.48 0.61 16.05
C ASN A 281 27.86 1.69 15.01
N LEU A 282 27.19 1.69 13.84
CA LEU A 282 27.35 2.71 12.81
C LEU A 282 26.37 3.88 12.99
N ALA A 283 25.36 3.73 13.84
CA ALA A 283 24.31 4.71 14.10
C ALA A 283 24.67 5.57 15.34
N THR A 284 25.78 6.27 15.31
CA THR A 284 26.33 7.01 16.46
C THR A 284 25.48 8.20 16.91
N ASN A 285 24.53 8.61 16.10
CA ASN A 285 23.55 9.67 16.39
C ASN A 285 22.33 9.18 17.19
N LEU A 286 22.18 7.89 17.38
CA LEU A 286 21.08 7.29 18.15
C LEU A 286 21.55 6.92 19.58
N GLY A 287 20.57 6.72 20.46
CA GLY A 287 20.80 6.22 21.82
C GLY A 287 21.27 4.76 21.85
N PRO A 288 21.20 4.10 23.01
CA PRO A 288 21.68 2.72 23.15
C PRO A 288 20.89 1.75 22.28
N ARG A 289 21.59 0.71 21.79
CA ARG A 289 20.99 -0.38 21.01
C ARG A 289 19.80 -0.99 21.77
N PRO A 290 18.65 -1.19 21.12
CA PRO A 290 17.50 -1.86 21.73
C PRO A 290 17.85 -3.26 22.23
N LEU A 291 17.21 -3.66 23.32
CA LEU A 291 17.26 -5.06 23.79
C LEU A 291 16.67 -5.99 22.72
N SER A 292 17.18 -7.22 22.67
CA SER A 292 16.62 -8.24 21.79
C SER A 292 15.27 -8.71 22.33
N PRO A 293 14.20 -8.70 21.52
CA PRO A 293 12.89 -9.16 21.95
C PRO A 293 12.87 -10.68 22.13
N LYS A 294 11.96 -11.16 22.98
CA LYS A 294 11.75 -12.60 23.18
C LYS A 294 10.87 -13.15 22.04
N SER A 295 11.38 -14.12 21.28
CA SER A 295 10.58 -14.83 20.27
C SER A 295 9.47 -15.66 20.93
N GLY A 296 8.27 -15.66 20.30
CA GLY A 296 7.08 -16.32 20.82
C GLY A 296 6.26 -15.48 21.81
N SER A 297 6.62 -14.21 22.01
CA SER A 297 5.94 -13.25 22.88
C SER A 297 4.77 -12.53 22.17
N ARG A 298 4.35 -11.41 22.71
CA ARG A 298 3.39 -10.46 22.08
C ARG A 298 4.06 -9.11 21.94
N MET A 299 3.75 -8.39 20.86
CA MET A 299 4.37 -7.09 20.54
C MET A 299 4.24 -6.11 21.73
N MET A 300 3.05 -5.95 22.30
CA MET A 300 2.82 -5.04 23.44
C MET A 300 3.52 -5.50 24.71
N THR A 301 3.72 -6.81 24.91
CA THR A 301 4.48 -7.35 26.05
C THR A 301 5.96 -6.98 25.95
N GLU A 302 6.53 -7.05 24.76
CA GLU A 302 7.93 -6.68 24.54
C GLU A 302 8.11 -5.15 24.51
N ALA A 303 7.16 -4.39 24.00
CA ALA A 303 7.20 -2.91 23.99
C ALA A 303 7.24 -2.31 25.42
N LYS A 304 6.66 -2.98 26.41
CA LYS A 304 6.77 -2.59 27.84
C LYS A 304 8.20 -2.76 28.40
N LYS A 305 9.03 -3.59 27.77
CA LYS A 305 10.42 -3.89 28.20
C LYS A 305 11.45 -3.17 27.35
N ILE A 306 11.11 -2.84 26.11
CA ILE A 306 12.00 -2.24 25.10
C ILE A 306 11.40 -0.89 24.72
N PRO A 307 11.82 0.22 25.35
CA PRO A 307 11.20 1.54 25.15
C PRO A 307 11.23 2.02 23.70
N GLN A 308 12.24 1.60 22.92
CA GLN A 308 12.37 1.95 21.51
C GLN A 308 11.41 1.14 20.61
N LEU A 309 10.88 -0.01 21.06
CA LEU A 309 10.04 -0.87 20.25
C LEU A 309 8.72 -0.18 19.91
N ARG A 310 8.48 -0.01 18.61
CA ARG A 310 7.30 0.65 18.09
C ARG A 310 6.29 -0.39 17.57
N PRO A 311 5.15 -0.59 18.27
CA PRO A 311 4.06 -1.39 17.74
C PRO A 311 3.51 -0.78 16.43
N PRO A 312 2.98 -1.60 15.51
CA PRO A 312 2.29 -1.10 14.32
C PRO A 312 1.15 -0.17 14.67
N ALA A 313 1.02 0.93 13.91
CA ALA A 313 -0.14 1.82 14.05
C ALA A 313 -1.43 1.11 13.60
N VAL A 314 -1.36 0.36 12.48
CA VAL A 314 -2.48 -0.42 11.97
C VAL A 314 -1.96 -1.74 11.42
N TYR A 315 -2.51 -2.85 11.87
CA TYR A 315 -2.36 -4.14 11.21
C TYR A 315 -3.31 -4.25 10.02
N PHE A 316 -2.83 -4.85 8.95
CA PHE A 316 -3.63 -5.32 7.82
C PHE A 316 -3.80 -6.84 7.96
N PRO A 317 -4.90 -7.35 8.53
CA PRO A 317 -5.08 -8.76 8.83
C PRO A 317 -4.88 -9.66 7.62
N TYR A 318 -4.00 -10.64 7.75
CA TYR A 318 -3.63 -11.58 6.69
C TYR A 318 -4.59 -12.78 6.68
N PRO A 319 -5.11 -13.22 5.55
CA PRO A 319 -5.10 -12.60 4.21
C PRO A 319 -6.35 -11.71 3.94
N LYS A 320 -7.10 -11.34 4.98
CA LYS A 320 -8.40 -10.65 4.89
C LYS A 320 -8.27 -9.26 4.25
N MET A 321 -7.22 -8.53 4.66
CA MET A 321 -6.97 -7.16 4.21
C MET A 321 -5.67 -7.03 3.44
N GLY A 322 -4.53 -7.44 4.02
CA GLY A 322 -3.23 -7.31 3.40
C GLY A 322 -2.48 -8.62 3.28
N GLN A 323 -1.80 -8.82 2.15
CA GLN A 323 -0.88 -9.92 1.92
C GLN A 323 0.48 -9.42 1.44
N SER A 324 0.51 -8.30 0.70
CA SER A 324 1.71 -7.58 0.27
C SER A 324 1.41 -6.08 0.26
N ALA A 325 1.20 -5.50 1.45
CA ALA A 325 0.93 -4.08 1.60
C ALA A 325 2.07 -3.24 1.01
N SER A 326 1.72 -2.22 0.23
CA SER A 326 2.62 -1.53 -0.66
C SER A 326 2.58 0.01 -0.48
N GLY A 327 2.82 0.78 -1.54
CA GLY A 327 2.77 2.23 -1.54
C GLY A 327 1.41 2.79 -1.10
N PHE A 328 1.41 4.06 -0.68
CA PHE A 328 0.20 4.73 -0.25
C PHE A 328 0.30 6.25 -0.45
N PHE A 329 -0.85 6.91 -0.45
CA PHE A 329 -0.97 8.36 -0.36
C PHE A 329 -1.96 8.76 0.73
N CYS A 330 -1.88 10.01 1.20
CA CYS A 330 -2.88 10.64 2.05
C CYS A 330 -3.80 11.51 1.17
N ASP A 331 -5.11 11.37 1.31
CA ASP A 331 -6.04 12.25 0.59
C ASP A 331 -6.00 13.68 1.15
N LEU A 332 -5.45 14.59 0.36
CA LEU A 332 -5.35 16.02 0.64
C LEU A 332 -6.09 16.85 -0.43
N SER A 333 -7.04 16.25 -1.13
CA SER A 333 -7.73 16.86 -2.27
C SER A 333 -8.89 17.78 -1.89
N ASP A 334 -9.14 18.03 -0.60
CA ASP A 334 -10.28 18.82 -0.11
C ASP A 334 -11.64 18.36 -0.66
N GLY A 335 -11.82 17.03 -0.75
CA GLY A 335 -13.07 16.39 -1.16
C GLY A 335 -13.17 16.08 -2.65
N LEU A 336 -12.17 16.38 -3.47
CA LEU A 336 -12.17 16.00 -4.89
C LEU A 336 -12.03 14.48 -5.11
N PHE A 337 -11.48 13.76 -4.12
CA PHE A 337 -11.41 12.29 -4.12
C PHE A 337 -12.53 11.63 -3.29
N GLY A 338 -13.52 12.40 -2.85
CA GLY A 338 -14.69 11.92 -2.11
C GLY A 338 -14.63 12.18 -0.59
N PRO A 339 -15.37 11.41 0.22
CA PRO A 339 -15.65 11.78 1.61
C PRO A 339 -14.52 11.46 2.61
N PHE A 340 -13.45 10.74 2.22
CA PHE A 340 -12.47 10.18 3.14
C PHE A 340 -11.20 11.04 3.31
N GLN A 341 -11.39 12.33 3.45
CA GLN A 341 -10.28 13.29 3.53
C GLN A 341 -9.33 13.00 4.69
N LYS A 342 -8.03 13.25 4.47
CA LYS A 342 -6.93 13.05 5.43
C LYS A 342 -6.71 11.59 5.84
N GLN A 343 -7.36 10.64 5.19
CA GLN A 343 -7.12 9.22 5.37
C GLN A 343 -6.04 8.72 4.39
N LEU A 344 -5.42 7.60 4.72
CA LEU A 344 -4.43 6.98 3.86
C LEU A 344 -5.10 5.93 2.97
N PHE A 345 -4.66 5.88 1.72
CA PHE A 345 -5.06 4.87 0.74
C PHE A 345 -3.85 4.01 0.43
N VAL A 346 -3.91 2.74 0.82
CA VAL A 346 -2.77 1.81 0.85
C VAL A 346 -3.01 0.68 -0.16
N GLY A 347 -2.05 0.47 -1.06
CA GLY A 347 -2.10 -0.62 -2.03
C GLY A 347 -1.79 -1.98 -1.42
N ASP A 348 -2.27 -3.04 -2.07
CA ASP A 348 -1.80 -4.41 -1.84
C ASP A 348 -1.47 -5.07 -3.17
N GLN A 349 -0.21 -5.51 -3.31
CA GLN A 349 0.27 -6.08 -4.57
C GLN A 349 -0.39 -7.43 -4.83
N THR A 350 -0.47 -8.32 -3.84
CA THR A 350 -1.01 -9.67 -4.06
C THR A 350 -2.52 -9.64 -4.32
N HIS A 351 -3.27 -8.84 -3.56
CA HIS A 351 -4.72 -8.76 -3.71
C HIS A 351 -5.15 -7.90 -4.90
N SER A 352 -4.26 -7.04 -5.43
CA SER A 352 -4.59 -6.06 -6.47
C SER A 352 -5.74 -5.15 -6.02
N THR A 353 -5.59 -4.60 -4.80
CA THR A 353 -6.59 -3.77 -4.11
C THR A 353 -5.97 -2.52 -3.56
N VAL A 354 -6.82 -1.57 -3.18
CA VAL A 354 -6.47 -0.43 -2.33
C VAL A 354 -7.34 -0.49 -1.09
N MET A 355 -6.70 -0.41 0.08
CA MET A 355 -7.32 -0.33 1.40
C MET A 355 -7.36 1.13 1.85
N ARG A 356 -8.26 1.47 2.76
CA ARG A 356 -8.35 2.78 3.38
C ARG A 356 -7.96 2.69 4.85
N VAL A 357 -7.24 3.70 5.37
CA VAL A 357 -6.77 3.74 6.76
C VAL A 357 -7.15 5.07 7.42
N TYR A 358 -7.83 4.96 8.54
CA TYR A 358 -8.06 6.04 9.49
C TYR A 358 -7.06 5.95 10.64
N LEU A 359 -6.43 7.08 10.99
CA LEU A 359 -5.45 7.18 12.08
C LEU A 359 -5.90 8.19 13.13
N GLU A 360 -5.67 7.83 14.40
CA GLU A 360 -5.80 8.75 15.53
C GLU A 360 -4.60 8.61 16.50
N LYS A 361 -4.39 9.63 17.33
CA LYS A 361 -3.37 9.58 18.40
C LYS A 361 -4.03 9.32 19.76
N ILE A 362 -3.68 8.18 20.37
CA ILE A 362 -4.02 7.86 21.76
C ILE A 362 -2.73 7.82 22.58
N GLN A 363 -2.69 8.52 23.68
CA GLN A 363 -1.49 8.65 24.54
C GLN A 363 -0.24 9.09 23.75
N GLY A 364 -0.42 9.96 22.75
CA GLY A 364 0.66 10.46 21.90
C GLY A 364 1.17 9.47 20.82
N ARG A 365 0.57 8.30 20.68
CA ARG A 365 0.92 7.25 19.72
C ARG A 365 -0.17 7.05 18.67
N TYR A 366 0.21 6.80 17.44
CA TYR A 366 -0.75 6.48 16.39
C TYR A 366 -1.28 5.05 16.52
N GLN A 367 -2.57 4.92 16.37
CA GLN A 367 -3.32 3.69 16.13
C GLN A 367 -4.52 4.01 15.24
N GLY A 368 -5.30 3.01 14.84
CA GLY A 368 -6.45 3.26 13.98
C GLY A 368 -7.03 2.03 13.33
N ALA A 369 -7.87 2.25 12.33
CA ALA A 369 -8.57 1.20 11.61
C ALA A 369 -8.17 1.14 10.14
N CYS A 370 -8.19 -0.06 9.56
CA CYS A 370 -8.23 -0.22 8.11
C CYS A 370 -9.61 -0.74 7.66
N PHE A 371 -9.97 -0.39 6.43
CA PHE A 371 -11.23 -0.71 5.79
C PHE A 371 -10.96 -1.18 4.36
N PRO A 372 -11.75 -2.10 3.80
CA PRO A 372 -11.77 -2.30 2.34
C PRO A 372 -12.12 -0.97 1.65
N PHE A 373 -11.66 -0.79 0.42
CA PHE A 373 -11.99 0.41 -0.33
C PHE A 373 -12.25 0.12 -1.80
N ARG A 374 -11.27 -0.44 -2.53
CA ARG A 374 -11.40 -0.68 -3.96
C ARG A 374 -10.64 -1.94 -4.37
N GLU A 375 -11.31 -2.83 -5.07
CA GLU A 375 -10.72 -4.00 -5.72
C GLU A 375 -10.83 -3.93 -7.25
N GLY A 376 -10.34 -4.96 -7.96
CA GLY A 376 -10.45 -5.06 -9.41
C GLY A 376 -9.36 -4.31 -10.17
N PHE A 377 -8.21 -4.00 -9.55
CA PHE A 377 -7.06 -3.47 -10.27
C PHE A 377 -6.46 -4.53 -11.21
N ALA A 378 -5.95 -4.05 -12.34
CA ALA A 378 -5.43 -4.87 -13.43
C ALA A 378 -4.21 -5.71 -13.07
N SER A 379 -3.39 -5.22 -12.15
CA SER A 379 -2.19 -5.86 -11.63
C SER A 379 -2.02 -5.56 -10.14
N GLY A 380 -0.99 -6.06 -9.53
CA GLY A 380 -0.71 -5.84 -8.11
C GLY A 380 -0.45 -4.38 -7.79
N SER A 381 -1.31 -3.73 -7.00
CA SER A 381 -1.19 -2.32 -6.66
C SER A 381 0.09 -2.06 -5.86
N LEU A 382 1.14 -1.50 -6.48
CA LEU A 382 2.45 -1.29 -5.85
C LEU A 382 2.72 0.18 -5.51
N SER A 383 2.58 1.09 -6.46
CA SER A 383 2.85 2.52 -6.27
C SER A 383 1.58 3.34 -6.41
N LEU A 384 1.36 4.25 -5.46
CA LEU A 384 0.16 5.08 -5.42
C LEU A 384 0.54 6.56 -5.30
N LEU A 385 -0.16 7.43 -6.03
CA LEU A 385 0.05 8.88 -6.00
C LEU A 385 -1.28 9.60 -6.18
N GLN A 386 -1.54 10.63 -5.37
CA GLN A 386 -2.70 11.50 -5.55
C GLN A 386 -2.49 12.43 -6.75
N GLY A 387 -3.51 12.55 -7.58
CA GLY A 387 -3.56 13.47 -8.70
C GLY A 387 -3.85 14.91 -8.28
N THR A 388 -3.37 15.86 -9.07
CA THR A 388 -3.64 17.29 -8.88
C THR A 388 -5.12 17.67 -9.09
N ASP A 389 -5.85 16.79 -9.75
CA ASP A 389 -7.30 16.89 -10.00
C ASP A 389 -8.15 16.12 -8.97
N GLY A 390 -7.53 15.63 -7.90
CA GLY A 390 -8.15 14.81 -6.86
C GLY A 390 -8.25 13.32 -7.18
N SER A 391 -7.95 12.87 -8.41
CA SER A 391 -7.87 11.45 -8.72
C SER A 391 -6.66 10.78 -8.06
N ALA A 392 -6.57 9.45 -8.13
CA ALA A 392 -5.39 8.70 -7.69
C ALA A 392 -4.81 7.89 -8.85
N PHE A 393 -3.49 7.84 -8.95
CA PHE A 393 -2.77 7.00 -9.90
C PHE A 393 -2.24 5.77 -9.18
N VAL A 394 -2.46 4.59 -9.76
CA VAL A 394 -2.06 3.30 -9.22
C VAL A 394 -1.20 2.58 -10.26
N GLY A 395 0.07 2.46 -9.95
CA GLY A 395 1.03 1.65 -10.70
C GLY A 395 1.02 0.22 -10.18
N GLY A 396 0.77 -0.73 -11.07
CA GLY A 396 0.64 -2.14 -10.73
C GLY A 396 1.71 -3.01 -11.37
N THR A 397 2.15 -4.05 -10.64
CA THR A 397 3.06 -5.08 -11.13
C THR A 397 2.84 -6.41 -10.38
N ASP A 398 3.07 -7.53 -11.06
CA ASP A 398 3.12 -8.88 -10.46
C ASP A 398 4.56 -9.36 -10.21
N ARG A 399 5.56 -8.51 -10.48
CA ARG A 399 6.98 -8.87 -10.34
C ARG A 399 7.32 -9.19 -8.89
N GLY A 400 7.90 -10.37 -8.66
CA GLY A 400 8.33 -10.87 -7.36
C GLY A 400 7.23 -11.63 -6.59
N TRP A 401 5.96 -11.24 -6.73
CA TRP A 401 4.81 -11.91 -6.12
C TRP A 401 3.63 -11.91 -7.07
N GLY A 402 2.90 -13.01 -7.13
CA GLY A 402 1.70 -13.10 -7.94
C GLY A 402 0.65 -12.06 -7.54
N ALA A 403 -0.08 -11.55 -8.53
CA ALA A 403 -1.16 -10.58 -8.33
C ALA A 403 -2.50 -11.14 -8.85
N ARG A 404 -3.60 -10.81 -8.18
CA ARG A 404 -4.95 -11.27 -8.59
C ARG A 404 -5.43 -10.62 -9.90
N GLY A 405 -4.94 -9.42 -10.21
CA GLY A 405 -5.36 -8.64 -11.38
C GLY A 405 -5.06 -9.28 -12.73
N GLY A 406 -4.17 -10.26 -12.80
CA GLY A 406 -3.92 -11.10 -13.98
C GLY A 406 -3.07 -10.46 -15.08
N LYS A 407 -2.83 -9.14 -15.07
CA LYS A 407 -1.85 -8.50 -15.96
C LYS A 407 -0.50 -8.37 -15.26
N PRO A 408 0.62 -8.52 -15.99
CA PRO A 408 1.95 -8.41 -15.39
C PRO A 408 2.24 -7.00 -14.88
N PHE A 409 1.66 -6.00 -15.50
CA PHE A 409 1.76 -4.59 -15.08
C PHE A 409 0.62 -3.75 -15.67
N ALA A 410 0.34 -2.63 -15.01
CA ALA A 410 -0.60 -1.62 -15.49
C ALA A 410 -0.31 -0.26 -14.84
N LEU A 411 -0.70 0.82 -15.50
CA LEU A 411 -0.92 2.12 -14.87
C LEU A 411 -2.40 2.43 -14.98
N GLN A 412 -3.04 2.70 -13.83
CA GLN A 412 -4.46 3.01 -13.77
C GLN A 412 -4.71 4.30 -13.02
N ARG A 413 -5.78 5.00 -13.38
CA ARG A 413 -6.26 6.20 -12.70
C ARG A 413 -7.61 5.88 -12.07
N LEU A 414 -7.73 6.14 -10.78
CA LEU A 414 -8.93 5.98 -9.98
C LEU A 414 -9.50 7.36 -9.68
N TYR A 415 -10.75 7.64 -10.03
CA TYR A 415 -11.40 8.90 -9.73
C TYR A 415 -12.81 8.72 -9.15
N TRP A 416 -13.18 9.62 -8.25
CA TRP A 416 -14.49 9.66 -7.65
C TRP A 416 -15.52 10.18 -8.66
N ARG A 417 -16.68 9.51 -8.73
CA ARG A 417 -17.75 9.85 -9.67
C ARG A 417 -18.73 10.90 -9.13
N GLY A 418 -18.45 11.50 -7.97
CA GLY A 418 -19.34 12.48 -7.32
C GLY A 418 -20.51 11.85 -6.58
N VAL A 419 -20.56 10.52 -6.48
CA VAL A 419 -21.57 9.78 -5.70
C VAL A 419 -20.93 9.25 -4.44
N THR A 420 -21.48 9.62 -3.27
CA THR A 420 -20.99 9.16 -1.98
C THR A 420 -21.47 7.73 -1.71
N PRO A 421 -20.56 6.76 -1.47
CA PRO A 421 -20.96 5.42 -1.01
C PRO A 421 -21.46 5.48 0.44
N PHE A 422 -22.37 4.60 0.83
CA PHE A 422 -22.68 4.41 2.24
C PHE A 422 -21.61 3.53 2.89
N GLU A 423 -20.78 4.13 3.76
CA GLU A 423 -19.58 3.54 4.33
C GLU A 423 -19.36 3.95 5.79
N ILE A 424 -18.57 3.14 6.50
CA ILE A 424 -17.94 3.58 7.75
C ILE A 424 -16.89 4.62 7.38
N GLN A 425 -17.05 5.88 7.78
CA GLN A 425 -16.10 6.94 7.51
C GLN A 425 -14.91 6.89 8.45
N GLU A 426 -15.17 6.73 9.76
CA GLU A 426 -14.15 6.64 10.80
C GLU A 426 -14.58 5.64 11.89
N MET A 427 -13.59 5.06 12.57
CA MET A 427 -13.77 4.25 13.76
C MET A 427 -12.77 4.75 14.82
N ARG A 428 -13.28 5.34 15.90
CA ARG A 428 -12.52 5.98 16.98
C ARG A 428 -12.58 5.16 18.25
N ALA A 429 -11.45 4.97 18.93
CA ALA A 429 -11.42 4.35 20.23
C ALA A 429 -12.03 5.29 21.30
N LYS A 430 -12.76 4.69 22.21
CA LYS A 430 -13.30 5.31 23.42
C LYS A 430 -12.96 4.46 24.64
N PRO A 431 -13.06 4.98 25.87
CA PRO A 431 -12.69 4.22 27.08
C PRO A 431 -13.39 2.87 27.21
N ASP A 432 -14.63 2.76 26.74
CA ASP A 432 -15.51 1.60 26.88
C ASP A 432 -16.08 1.11 25.55
N GLY A 433 -15.38 1.30 24.42
CA GLY A 433 -15.85 0.83 23.11
C GLY A 433 -15.31 1.64 21.95
N PHE A 434 -16.17 1.86 20.93
CA PHE A 434 -15.83 2.62 19.72
C PHE A 434 -16.93 3.60 19.35
N GLU A 435 -16.54 4.67 18.70
CA GLU A 435 -17.44 5.59 18.00
C GLU A 435 -17.20 5.43 16.49
N LEU A 436 -18.28 5.15 15.78
CA LEU A 436 -18.29 5.07 14.33
C LEU A 436 -18.92 6.34 13.75
N THR A 437 -18.36 6.86 12.67
CA THR A 437 -19.04 7.83 11.82
C THR A 437 -19.27 7.25 10.44
N PHE A 438 -20.31 7.72 9.76
CA PHE A 438 -20.75 7.21 8.47
C PHE A 438 -20.83 8.32 7.43
N THR A 439 -20.61 7.97 6.19
CA THR A 439 -20.65 8.90 5.06
C THR A 439 -22.06 9.41 4.74
N GLU A 440 -23.09 8.63 5.07
CA GLU A 440 -24.54 8.97 4.97
C GLU A 440 -25.24 8.68 6.31
N PRO A 441 -26.42 9.29 6.58
CA PRO A 441 -27.19 8.98 7.78
C PRO A 441 -27.61 7.50 7.84
N VAL A 442 -27.49 6.90 9.03
CA VAL A 442 -27.91 5.53 9.34
C VAL A 442 -29.39 5.51 9.73
N ASP A 443 -30.08 4.42 9.43
CA ASP A 443 -31.41 4.15 9.98
C ASP A 443 -31.30 3.85 11.48
N PRO A 444 -31.89 4.71 12.37
CA PRO A 444 -31.79 4.54 13.80
C PRO A 444 -32.33 3.20 14.33
N SER A 445 -33.29 2.60 13.62
CA SER A 445 -33.90 1.33 14.02
C SER A 445 -32.90 0.17 13.87
N THR A 446 -32.11 0.17 12.80
CA THR A 446 -31.07 -0.85 12.60
C THR A 446 -29.77 -0.50 13.33
N ALA A 447 -29.40 0.77 13.39
CA ALA A 447 -28.15 1.23 13.99
C ALA A 447 -28.17 1.21 15.52
N GLY A 448 -29.38 1.35 16.15
CA GLY A 448 -29.55 1.24 17.60
C GLY A 448 -29.56 -0.20 18.11
N GLU A 449 -29.67 -1.20 17.24
CA GLU A 449 -29.72 -2.61 17.60
C GLU A 449 -28.32 -3.21 17.75
N ALA A 450 -27.97 -3.67 18.97
CA ALA A 450 -26.68 -4.34 19.20
C ALA A 450 -26.44 -5.56 18.31
N GLY A 451 -27.50 -6.25 17.90
CA GLY A 451 -27.45 -7.38 16.98
C GLY A 451 -27.04 -7.06 15.55
N SER A 452 -27.04 -5.78 15.16
CA SER A 452 -26.55 -5.31 13.87
C SER A 452 -25.01 -5.35 13.76
N TYR A 453 -24.31 -5.59 14.87
CA TYR A 453 -22.87 -5.57 14.98
C TYR A 453 -22.34 -6.91 15.48
N LYS A 454 -21.21 -7.34 14.94
CA LYS A 454 -20.48 -8.52 15.40
C LYS A 454 -19.01 -8.14 15.55
N MET A 455 -18.38 -8.56 16.65
CA MET A 455 -16.99 -8.28 16.90
C MET A 455 -16.25 -9.53 17.36
N GLU A 456 -15.04 -9.72 16.82
CA GLU A 456 -14.03 -10.60 17.41
C GLU A 456 -12.72 -9.82 17.59
N THR A 457 -11.87 -10.27 18.50
CA THR A 457 -10.52 -9.74 18.65
C THR A 457 -9.49 -10.83 18.56
N TYR A 458 -8.30 -10.45 18.12
CA TYR A 458 -7.14 -11.33 18.05
C TYR A 458 -5.86 -10.50 18.01
N THR A 459 -4.74 -11.18 18.24
CA THR A 459 -3.41 -10.60 18.07
C THR A 459 -2.51 -11.58 17.31
N TYR A 460 -1.23 -11.23 17.21
CA TYR A 460 -0.24 -12.02 16.49
C TYR A 460 0.92 -12.41 17.42
N ILE A 461 1.51 -13.59 17.18
CA ILE A 461 2.73 -14.01 17.86
C ILE A 461 3.88 -13.15 17.31
N TYR A 462 4.58 -12.47 18.21
CA TYR A 462 5.81 -11.75 17.89
C TYR A 462 7.00 -12.72 17.99
N GLN A 463 7.48 -13.21 16.85
CA GLN A 463 8.42 -14.32 16.77
C GLN A 463 9.38 -14.23 15.60
N SER A 464 10.53 -14.94 15.72
CA SER A 464 11.54 -15.05 14.68
C SER A 464 11.11 -15.92 13.49
N SER A 465 10.08 -16.76 13.64
CA SER A 465 9.48 -17.51 12.53
C SER A 465 8.68 -16.59 11.61
N TYR A 466 8.43 -17.05 10.39
CA TYR A 466 7.71 -16.30 9.36
C TYR A 466 6.23 -16.15 9.72
N GLY A 467 5.74 -14.90 9.82
CA GLY A 467 4.33 -14.60 10.05
C GLY A 467 3.77 -15.12 11.37
N SER A 468 2.47 -15.04 11.50
CA SER A 468 1.72 -15.58 12.64
C SER A 468 0.27 -15.86 12.24
N PRO A 469 -0.34 -16.94 12.75
CA PRO A 469 -1.79 -17.03 12.77
C PRO A 469 -2.38 -15.98 13.70
N GLU A 470 -3.66 -15.71 13.55
CA GLU A 470 -4.45 -14.96 14.53
C GLU A 470 -4.57 -15.81 15.81
N VAL A 471 -4.13 -15.27 16.94
CA VAL A 471 -4.11 -15.94 18.25
C VAL A 471 -4.81 -15.09 19.31
N ASP A 472 -5.03 -15.69 20.50
CA ASP A 472 -5.68 -15.03 21.64
C ASP A 472 -7.07 -14.47 21.25
N LYS A 473 -7.81 -15.25 20.46
CA LYS A 473 -9.13 -14.87 19.96
C LYS A 473 -10.15 -14.78 21.08
N THR A 474 -10.91 -13.68 21.09
CA THR A 474 -12.08 -13.51 21.94
C THR A 474 -13.23 -12.85 21.18
N THR A 475 -14.41 -12.91 21.76
CA THR A 475 -15.63 -12.26 21.21
C THR A 475 -16.08 -11.22 22.22
N PRO A 476 -15.68 -9.95 22.08
CA PRO A 476 -16.17 -8.87 22.94
C PRO A 476 -17.68 -8.73 22.87
N VAL A 477 -18.30 -8.38 23.99
CA VAL A 477 -19.77 -8.26 24.08
C VAL A 477 -20.18 -6.81 23.80
N ILE A 478 -20.96 -6.61 22.74
CA ILE A 478 -21.55 -5.31 22.41
C ILE A 478 -22.78 -5.11 23.31
N GLN A 479 -22.61 -4.28 24.35
CA GLN A 479 -23.63 -4.01 25.38
C GLN A 479 -24.74 -3.09 24.88
N GLY A 480 -24.46 -2.26 23.88
CA GLY A 480 -25.43 -1.35 23.30
C GLY A 480 -24.84 -0.46 22.23
N ALA A 481 -25.73 0.06 21.41
CA ALA A 481 -25.43 1.02 20.35
C ALA A 481 -26.31 2.27 20.56
N THR A 482 -25.70 3.45 20.55
CA THR A 482 -26.40 4.74 20.68
C THR A 482 -26.18 5.56 19.43
N VAL A 483 -27.24 5.88 18.72
CA VAL A 483 -27.20 6.68 17.49
C VAL A 483 -27.11 8.17 17.87
N ALA A 484 -26.20 8.90 17.20
CA ALA A 484 -26.07 10.35 17.38
C ALA A 484 -27.29 11.11 16.82
N PRO A 485 -27.61 12.31 17.31
CA PRO A 485 -28.79 13.07 16.87
C PRO A 485 -28.83 13.41 15.38
N ASP A 486 -27.68 13.49 14.72
CA ASP A 486 -27.54 13.75 13.28
C ASP A 486 -27.61 12.48 12.44
N HIS A 487 -27.80 11.33 13.07
CA HIS A 487 -27.81 9.98 12.49
C HIS A 487 -26.50 9.62 11.71
N ARG A 488 -25.42 10.39 11.88
CA ARG A 488 -24.13 10.10 11.20
C ARG A 488 -23.12 9.42 12.11
N GLY A 489 -23.45 9.26 13.37
CA GLY A 489 -22.59 8.63 14.36
C GLY A 489 -23.29 7.51 15.13
N VAL A 490 -22.50 6.50 15.52
CA VAL A 490 -22.96 5.43 16.43
C VAL A 490 -21.89 5.19 17.48
N ARG A 491 -22.28 5.28 18.74
CA ARG A 491 -21.45 4.94 19.89
C ARG A 491 -21.73 3.50 20.32
N LEU A 492 -20.74 2.63 20.16
CA LEU A 492 -20.79 1.25 20.64
C LEU A 492 -20.17 1.16 22.03
N ARG A 493 -20.89 0.61 23.00
CA ARG A 493 -20.37 0.23 24.30
C ARG A 493 -20.05 -1.26 24.30
N ILE A 494 -18.81 -1.62 24.64
CA ILE A 494 -18.26 -2.96 24.41
C ILE A 494 -17.49 -3.40 25.65
N ASP A 495 -17.83 -4.58 26.16
CA ASP A 495 -17.06 -5.25 27.21
C ASP A 495 -16.04 -6.20 26.58
N GLY A 496 -14.83 -6.23 27.14
CA GLY A 496 -13.76 -7.15 26.69
C GLY A 496 -12.82 -6.53 25.65
N LEU A 497 -12.68 -5.20 25.60
CA LEU A 497 -11.62 -4.56 24.83
C LEU A 497 -10.23 -4.99 25.33
N GLN A 498 -9.31 -5.25 24.40
CA GLN A 498 -7.97 -5.75 24.71
C GLN A 498 -6.88 -4.92 24.02
N GLU A 499 -5.95 -4.37 24.79
CA GLU A 499 -4.77 -3.69 24.25
C GLU A 499 -3.88 -4.66 23.46
N GLY A 500 -3.29 -4.19 22.38
CA GLY A 500 -2.43 -4.97 21.49
C GLY A 500 -3.16 -5.95 20.59
N HIS A 501 -4.50 -5.79 20.46
CA HIS A 501 -5.33 -6.63 19.60
C HIS A 501 -5.91 -5.85 18.44
N VAL A 502 -6.17 -6.57 17.35
CA VAL A 502 -7.07 -6.12 16.29
C VAL A 502 -8.50 -6.40 16.75
N HIS A 503 -9.37 -5.40 16.65
CA HIS A 503 -10.80 -5.50 16.87
C HIS A 503 -11.47 -5.50 15.49
N GLU A 504 -11.88 -6.67 15.05
CA GLU A 504 -12.55 -6.91 13.78
C GLU A 504 -14.05 -6.75 13.98
N LEU A 505 -14.61 -5.68 13.41
CA LEU A 505 -16.02 -5.32 13.51
C LEU A 505 -16.71 -5.55 12.17
N HIS A 506 -17.83 -6.27 12.20
CA HIS A 506 -18.73 -6.46 11.07
C HIS A 506 -20.11 -5.88 11.36
N LEU A 507 -20.71 -5.21 10.38
CA LEU A 507 -21.99 -4.51 10.48
C LEU A 507 -23.03 -5.03 9.47
N PRO A 508 -23.38 -6.35 9.47
CA PRO A 508 -24.26 -6.92 8.44
C PRO A 508 -25.71 -6.45 8.55
N GLY A 509 -26.14 -6.03 9.74
CA GLY A 509 -27.51 -5.58 10.01
C GLY A 509 -27.74 -4.11 9.72
N LEU A 510 -26.69 -3.28 9.62
CA LEU A 510 -26.80 -1.84 9.49
C LEU A 510 -27.35 -1.41 8.13
N ARG A 511 -28.22 -0.38 8.14
CA ARG A 511 -28.77 0.23 6.92
C ARG A 511 -28.66 1.76 7.00
N SER A 512 -28.58 2.40 5.84
CA SER A 512 -28.77 3.85 5.75
C SER A 512 -30.25 4.21 5.92
N GLU A 513 -30.58 5.46 6.17
CA GLU A 513 -31.98 5.96 6.18
C GLU A 513 -32.74 5.66 4.87
N LYS A 514 -32.01 5.45 3.77
CA LYS A 514 -32.55 5.06 2.47
C LYS A 514 -32.71 3.54 2.30
N GLY A 515 -32.37 2.76 3.34
CA GLY A 515 -32.45 1.29 3.35
C GLY A 515 -31.27 0.58 2.67
N ALA A 516 -30.24 1.31 2.21
CA ALA A 516 -29.05 0.71 1.58
C ALA A 516 -28.15 0.01 2.61
N PRO A 517 -27.56 -1.15 2.29
CA PRO A 517 -26.49 -1.74 3.10
C PRO A 517 -25.18 -0.93 2.94
N LEU A 518 -24.25 -1.10 3.88
CA LEU A 518 -22.87 -0.62 3.70
C LEU A 518 -22.25 -1.27 2.46
N LEU A 519 -21.49 -0.50 1.69
CA LEU A 519 -20.69 -1.03 0.57
C LEU A 519 -19.65 -2.02 1.11
N HIS A 520 -18.93 -1.64 2.19
CA HIS A 520 -18.02 -2.51 2.89
C HIS A 520 -18.40 -2.59 4.39
N PRO A 521 -19.03 -3.70 4.82
CA PRO A 521 -19.56 -3.81 6.18
C PRO A 521 -18.51 -4.30 7.20
N ALA A 522 -17.22 -3.99 7.01
CA ALA A 522 -16.15 -4.46 7.88
C ALA A 522 -15.14 -3.36 8.22
N ALA A 523 -14.63 -3.38 9.44
CA ALA A 523 -13.58 -2.51 9.94
C ALA A 523 -12.63 -3.31 10.84
N TYR A 524 -11.32 -3.01 10.77
CA TYR A 524 -10.27 -3.70 11.53
C TYR A 524 -9.46 -2.66 12.31
N TYR A 525 -9.79 -2.48 13.59
CA TYR A 525 -9.13 -1.49 14.44
C TYR A 525 -7.99 -2.11 15.25
N THR A 526 -6.78 -1.59 15.11
CA THR A 526 -5.61 -1.94 15.93
C THR A 526 -5.62 -1.12 17.21
N LEU A 527 -6.01 -1.73 18.33
CA LEU A 527 -6.11 -1.09 19.63
C LEU A 527 -4.84 -1.35 20.44
N ASN A 528 -3.82 -0.52 20.31
CA ASN A 528 -2.59 -0.63 21.10
C ASN A 528 -2.74 -0.07 22.51
N TYR A 529 -3.52 1.01 22.64
CA TYR A 529 -3.75 1.74 23.90
C TYR A 529 -5.23 2.06 24.05
N LEU A 530 -5.77 1.83 25.22
CA LEU A 530 -7.12 2.27 25.56
C LEU A 530 -7.19 3.80 25.56
N ALA A 531 -8.26 4.34 25.04
CA ALA A 531 -8.56 5.77 25.14
C ALA A 531 -8.80 6.17 26.60
N PRO A 532 -8.38 7.37 27.03
CA PRO A 532 -8.58 7.86 28.38
C PRO A 532 -10.04 8.17 28.70
#